data_36f886acdf9e5ed48bcc9eeaba1ce909
#
_entry.id   36f886acdf9e5ed48bcc9eeaba1ce909
#
_cell.length_a   1.000
_cell.length_b   1.000
_cell.length_c   1.000
_cell.angle_alpha   90.00
_cell.angle_beta   90.00
_cell.angle_gamma   90.00
#
_symmetry.space_group_name_H-M   'P 1'
#
loop_
_entity.id
_entity.type
_entity.pdbx_description
1 polymer ?
#
loop_
_entity_poly.entity_id
_entity_poly.type
_entity_poly.pdbx_seq_one_letter_code
_entity_poly.pdbx_strand_id
1 'polypeptide(L)'
;YSRKNRFDYKLDLKQPTVRKAVKEASANLRQILSKTCGNRNIGGTSSSENQIELLELAALVSDPQSSRQPVHPDTNYRQNLCAVTTFVALQDVSESMGPTLFIPQTNTLEAHKSFQENLELGGPSLLKPNVKALLKTGDGSIFDSRLLHCGTENVSETRRILFYITYGPKNAENPNRGFSTIR
;
A
#
# COMPACT_ATOMS: atom_id res chain seq x y z
N TYR A 1 10.26 14.94 8.52
CA TYR A 1 9.56 13.75 8.98
C TYR A 1 10.58 12.63 9.29
N SER A 2 10.73 12.28 10.56
CA SER A 2 11.67 11.23 10.96
C SER A 2 11.06 9.84 10.70
N ARG A 3 11.60 9.11 9.72
CA ARG A 3 11.30 7.68 9.50
C ARG A 3 12.19 6.81 10.42
N LYS A 4 12.31 7.17 11.68
CA LYS A 4 13.16 6.42 12.63
C LYS A 4 12.79 4.93 12.58
N ASN A 5 13.77 4.08 12.33
CA ASN A 5 13.66 2.62 12.31
C ASN A 5 12.61 2.07 11.31
N ARG A 6 12.33 2.83 10.22
CA ARG A 6 11.49 2.38 9.10
C ARG A 6 12.23 2.51 7.79
N PHE A 7 12.12 1.46 6.97
CA PHE A 7 12.87 1.37 5.71
C PHE A 7 11.99 0.80 4.61
N ASP A 8 12.16 1.33 3.41
CA ASP A 8 11.58 0.82 2.18
C ASP A 8 12.70 0.25 1.32
N TYR A 9 12.87 -1.07 1.34
CA TYR A 9 13.85 -1.75 0.50
C TYR A 9 13.25 -2.04 -0.86
N LYS A 10 13.76 -1.37 -1.89
CA LYS A 10 13.39 -1.64 -3.28
C LYS A 10 13.80 -3.06 -3.66
N LEU A 11 12.86 -3.80 -4.25
CA LEU A 11 13.10 -5.17 -4.67
C LEU A 11 13.30 -5.23 -6.20
N ASP A 12 14.31 -5.98 -6.63
CA ASP A 12 14.63 -6.11 -8.05
C ASP A 12 13.94 -7.36 -8.65
N LEU A 13 13.11 -7.14 -9.67
CA LEU A 13 12.45 -8.20 -10.44
C LEU A 13 13.44 -9.14 -11.18
N LYS A 14 14.70 -8.75 -11.34
CA LYS A 14 15.73 -9.63 -11.88
C LYS A 14 16.03 -10.81 -10.93
N GLN A 15 15.78 -10.62 -9.64
CA GLN A 15 15.94 -11.70 -8.66
C GLN A 15 14.86 -12.77 -8.86
N PRO A 16 15.23 -14.06 -9.08
CA PRO A 16 14.25 -15.11 -9.36
C PRO A 16 13.19 -15.29 -8.26
N THR A 17 13.59 -15.18 -7.00
CA THR A 17 12.70 -15.30 -5.83
C THR A 17 11.66 -14.19 -5.81
N VAL A 18 12.09 -12.94 -6.05
CA VAL A 18 11.20 -11.78 -6.10
C VAL A 18 10.21 -11.92 -7.25
N ARG A 19 10.69 -12.31 -8.43
CA ARG A 19 9.84 -12.54 -9.61
C ARG A 19 8.80 -13.64 -9.37
N LYS A 20 9.19 -14.73 -8.71
CA LYS A 20 8.27 -15.81 -8.33
C LYS A 20 7.19 -15.29 -7.39
N ALA A 21 7.57 -14.59 -6.32
CA ALA A 21 6.63 -14.01 -5.35
C ALA A 21 5.64 -13.03 -6.01
N VAL A 22 6.11 -12.13 -6.88
CA VAL A 22 5.24 -11.21 -7.64
C VAL A 22 4.28 -11.98 -8.54
N LYS A 23 4.75 -13.03 -9.25
CA LYS A 23 3.90 -13.84 -10.11
C LYS A 23 2.79 -14.54 -9.35
N GLU A 24 3.09 -15.12 -8.19
CA GLU A 24 2.11 -15.78 -7.32
C GLU A 24 1.11 -14.78 -6.75
N ALA A 25 1.58 -13.65 -6.21
CA ALA A 25 0.72 -12.59 -5.71
C ALA A 25 -0.20 -12.04 -6.82
N SER A 26 0.33 -11.79 -8.02
CA SER A 26 -0.45 -11.30 -9.18
C SER A 26 -1.54 -12.29 -9.59
N ALA A 27 -1.25 -13.60 -9.56
CA ALA A 27 -2.23 -14.63 -9.89
C ALA A 27 -3.41 -14.61 -8.91
N ASN A 28 -3.11 -14.51 -7.62
CA ASN A 28 -4.14 -14.45 -6.55
C ASN A 28 -4.94 -13.14 -6.58
N LEU A 29 -4.32 -12.02 -6.96
CA LEU A 29 -4.96 -10.71 -7.01
C LEU A 29 -5.78 -10.49 -8.30
N ARG A 30 -5.59 -11.31 -9.33
CA ARG A 30 -6.19 -11.09 -10.67
C ARG A 30 -7.68 -10.82 -10.63
N GLN A 31 -8.46 -11.63 -9.90
CA GLN A 31 -9.91 -11.46 -9.82
C GLN A 31 -10.32 -10.18 -9.12
N ILE A 32 -9.61 -9.81 -8.05
CA ILE A 32 -9.85 -8.58 -7.28
C ILE A 32 -9.55 -7.38 -8.17
N LEU A 33 -8.38 -7.37 -8.79
CA LEU A 33 -7.95 -6.28 -9.67
C LEU A 33 -8.89 -6.09 -10.85
N SER A 34 -9.36 -7.18 -11.48
CA SER A 34 -10.34 -7.09 -12.59
C SER A 34 -11.69 -6.52 -12.16
N LYS A 35 -12.17 -6.86 -10.96
CA LYS A 35 -13.41 -6.32 -10.41
C LYS A 35 -13.28 -4.87 -9.96
N THR A 36 -12.17 -4.53 -9.33
CA THR A 36 -11.94 -3.19 -8.74
C THR A 36 -11.60 -2.15 -9.80
N CYS A 37 -10.79 -2.53 -10.78
CA CYS A 37 -10.32 -1.62 -11.83
C CYS A 37 -11.10 -1.74 -13.16
N GLY A 38 -12.25 -2.43 -13.15
CA GLY A 38 -13.01 -2.75 -14.36
C GLY A 38 -12.31 -3.82 -15.20
N ASN A 39 -12.88 -4.17 -16.37
CA ASN A 39 -12.33 -5.21 -17.29
C ASN A 39 -10.96 -4.84 -17.89
N ARG A 40 -10.07 -4.28 -17.11
CA ARG A 40 -8.71 -3.96 -17.53
C ARG A 40 -7.85 -5.21 -17.47
N ASN A 41 -7.16 -5.53 -18.57
CA ASN A 41 -6.30 -6.71 -18.66
C ASN A 41 -5.00 -6.51 -17.89
N ILE A 42 -4.68 -7.47 -17.03
CA ILE A 42 -3.41 -7.52 -16.30
C ILE A 42 -2.38 -8.18 -17.20
N GLY A 43 -1.40 -7.41 -17.69
CA GLY A 43 -0.25 -7.93 -18.45
C GLY A 43 -0.59 -8.56 -19.81
N GLY A 44 -1.69 -8.16 -20.44
CA GLY A 44 -2.15 -8.71 -21.73
C GLY A 44 -1.79 -7.84 -22.96
N THR A 45 -1.89 -8.43 -24.15
CA THR A 45 -1.56 -7.81 -25.46
C THR A 45 -2.66 -6.90 -26.04
N SER A 46 -3.66 -6.51 -25.28
CA SER A 46 -4.74 -5.63 -25.74
C SER A 46 -4.38 -4.15 -25.57
N SER A 47 -5.07 -3.29 -26.31
CA SER A 47 -4.85 -1.84 -26.41
C SER A 47 -4.35 -1.18 -25.13
N SER A 48 -3.32 -0.34 -25.25
CA SER A 48 -2.51 0.23 -24.18
C SER A 48 -3.28 0.97 -23.04
N GLU A 49 -4.51 1.36 -23.29
CA GLU A 49 -5.31 2.16 -22.35
C GLU A 49 -5.98 1.37 -21.20
N ASN A 50 -6.06 0.05 -21.34
CA ASN A 50 -6.77 -0.82 -20.37
C ASN A 50 -5.85 -1.80 -19.64
N GLN A 51 -4.55 -1.57 -19.63
CA GLN A 51 -3.60 -2.44 -18.94
C GLN A 51 -3.37 -1.99 -17.51
N ILE A 52 -3.33 -2.98 -16.59
CA ILE A 52 -2.85 -2.79 -15.22
C ILE A 52 -1.41 -3.25 -15.16
N GLU A 53 -0.56 -2.40 -14.63
CA GLU A 53 0.87 -2.64 -14.45
C GLU A 53 1.23 -2.68 -12.96
N LEU A 54 2.33 -3.35 -12.69
CA LEU A 54 3.03 -3.24 -11.43
C LEU A 54 3.69 -1.85 -11.35
N LEU A 55 3.27 -1.03 -10.42
CA LEU A 55 3.77 0.35 -10.23
C LEU A 55 4.88 0.43 -9.17
N GLU A 56 4.74 -0.35 -8.10
CA GLU A 56 5.68 -0.33 -6.98
C GLU A 56 5.92 -1.74 -6.44
N LEU A 57 7.14 -1.97 -5.98
CA LEU A 57 7.58 -3.23 -5.40
C LEU A 57 8.67 -2.98 -4.36
N ALA A 58 8.40 -3.31 -3.11
CA ALA A 58 9.34 -3.11 -2.02
C ALA A 58 9.12 -4.09 -0.87
N ALA A 59 10.04 -4.11 0.06
CA ALA A 59 9.85 -4.65 1.40
C ALA A 59 9.79 -3.49 2.39
N LEU A 60 8.67 -3.36 3.09
CA LEU A 60 8.48 -2.37 4.15
C LEU A 60 8.94 -2.96 5.48
N VAL A 61 10.00 -2.41 6.03
CA VAL A 61 10.60 -2.85 7.28
C VAL A 61 10.29 -1.85 8.38
N SER A 62 9.82 -2.34 9.51
CA SER A 62 9.65 -1.59 10.75
C SER A 62 10.43 -2.29 11.85
N ASP A 63 11.55 -1.73 12.23
CA ASP A 63 12.38 -2.24 13.32
C ASP A 63 11.78 -1.91 14.69
N PRO A 64 12.20 -2.59 15.74
CA PRO A 64 11.86 -2.22 17.11
C PRO A 64 12.02 -0.72 17.37
N GLN A 65 11.12 -0.15 18.16
CA GLN A 65 11.04 1.28 18.46
C GLN A 65 10.83 2.19 17.24
N SER A 66 10.33 1.66 16.11
CA SER A 66 9.91 2.52 15.02
C SER A 66 8.68 3.34 15.42
N SER A 67 8.73 4.64 15.16
CA SER A 67 7.63 5.54 15.48
C SER A 67 6.43 5.31 14.55
N ARG A 68 5.23 5.70 15.01
CA ARG A 68 4.04 5.75 14.18
C ARG A 68 4.25 6.68 12.98
N GLN A 69 3.75 6.28 11.82
CA GLN A 69 3.65 7.17 10.67
C GLN A 69 2.49 8.16 10.86
N PRO A 70 2.53 9.38 10.30
CA PRO A 70 1.32 10.16 10.10
C PRO A 70 0.34 9.37 9.25
N VAL A 71 -0.92 9.64 9.44
CA VAL A 71 -1.95 9.20 8.51
C VAL A 71 -1.69 9.83 7.15
N HIS A 72 -1.77 9.04 6.09
CA HIS A 72 -1.55 9.47 4.71
C HIS A 72 -2.28 8.55 3.73
N PRO A 73 -2.60 8.99 2.54
CA PRO A 73 -2.88 8.12 1.40
C PRO A 73 -1.58 7.83 0.65
N ASP A 74 -1.48 6.69 -0.04
CA ASP A 74 -0.36 6.43 -0.97
C ASP A 74 -0.47 7.31 -2.22
N THR A 75 -1.71 7.60 -2.65
CA THR A 75 -2.00 8.50 -3.76
C THR A 75 -3.08 9.52 -3.40
N ASN A 76 -2.90 10.77 -3.85
CA ASN A 76 -3.95 11.77 -3.71
C ASN A 76 -5.20 11.36 -4.47
N TYR A 77 -6.37 11.86 -4.03
CA TYR A 77 -7.62 11.57 -4.70
C TYR A 77 -7.62 12.03 -6.15
N ARG A 78 -7.96 11.09 -7.04
CA ARG A 78 -8.27 11.34 -8.46
C ARG A 78 -9.47 10.47 -8.83
N GLN A 79 -10.47 11.07 -9.47
CA GLN A 79 -11.78 10.42 -9.70
C GLN A 79 -11.70 9.08 -10.43
N ASN A 80 -10.90 8.95 -11.44
CA ASN A 80 -10.83 7.73 -12.27
C ASN A 80 -9.57 6.89 -12.02
N LEU A 81 -8.86 7.16 -10.92
CA LEU A 81 -7.68 6.39 -10.58
C LEU A 81 -8.10 5.07 -9.94
N CYS A 82 -7.65 3.97 -10.52
CA CYS A 82 -7.68 2.67 -9.88
C CYS A 82 -6.25 2.24 -9.61
N ALA A 83 -5.76 2.49 -8.42
CA ALA A 83 -4.50 1.94 -7.94
C ALA A 83 -4.77 1.15 -6.66
N VAL A 84 -4.27 -0.08 -6.63
CA VAL A 84 -4.51 -1.03 -5.54
C VAL A 84 -3.18 -1.42 -4.93
N THR A 85 -3.05 -1.16 -3.65
CA THR A 85 -1.89 -1.57 -2.86
C THR A 85 -2.18 -2.86 -2.11
N THR A 86 -1.20 -3.72 -2.06
CA THR A 86 -1.25 -4.99 -1.31
C THR A 86 -0.03 -5.08 -0.41
N PHE A 87 -0.26 -5.36 0.86
CA PHE A 87 0.79 -5.78 1.80
C PHE A 87 0.62 -7.27 2.09
N VAL A 88 1.69 -8.05 1.94
CA VAL A 88 1.73 -9.45 2.34
C VAL A 88 2.66 -9.60 3.53
N ALA A 89 2.19 -10.23 4.59
CA ALA A 89 2.96 -10.45 5.81
C ALA A 89 4.01 -11.56 5.60
N LEU A 90 5.29 -11.25 5.80
CA LEU A 90 6.38 -12.23 5.72
C LEU A 90 6.62 -12.96 7.04
N GLN A 91 5.95 -12.54 8.09
CA GLN A 91 5.85 -13.19 9.40
C GLN A 91 4.50 -12.81 10.04
N ASP A 92 4.14 -13.46 11.13
CA ASP A 92 2.98 -13.05 11.91
C ASP A 92 3.14 -11.59 12.38
N VAL A 93 2.10 -10.79 12.21
CA VAL A 93 2.04 -9.37 12.62
C VAL A 93 1.09 -9.23 13.78
N SER A 94 1.64 -9.02 14.97
CA SER A 94 0.88 -8.77 16.19
C SER A 94 0.60 -7.28 16.41
N GLU A 95 -0.25 -6.98 17.38
CA GLU A 95 -0.59 -5.62 17.79
C GLU A 95 0.65 -4.77 18.13
N SER A 96 1.61 -5.36 18.85
CA SER A 96 2.83 -4.68 19.31
C SER A 96 3.86 -4.43 18.21
N MET A 97 3.76 -5.14 17.07
CA MET A 97 4.72 -5.01 15.95
C MET A 97 4.41 -3.83 15.02
N GLY A 98 3.46 -2.98 15.37
CA GLY A 98 3.12 -1.81 14.56
C GLY A 98 2.34 -2.16 13.29
N PRO A 99 1.20 -2.87 13.40
CA PRO A 99 0.38 -3.21 12.24
C PRO A 99 -0.05 -1.97 11.46
N THR A 100 -0.39 -2.14 10.19
CA THR A 100 -0.99 -1.07 9.41
C THR A 100 -2.40 -0.81 9.92
N LEU A 101 -2.69 0.45 10.21
CA LEU A 101 -4.01 0.94 10.59
C LEU A 101 -4.66 1.56 9.36
N PHE A 102 -5.85 1.12 9.01
CA PHE A 102 -6.68 1.63 7.93
C PHE A 102 -7.86 2.41 8.47
N ILE A 103 -8.24 3.48 7.79
CA ILE A 103 -9.45 4.27 8.10
C ILE A 103 -10.45 4.02 6.96
N PRO A 104 -11.43 3.10 7.16
CA PRO A 104 -12.39 2.74 6.11
C PRO A 104 -13.16 3.93 5.56
N GLN A 105 -13.59 3.84 4.30
CA GLN A 105 -14.40 4.85 3.61
C GLN A 105 -13.73 6.23 3.46
N THR A 106 -12.40 6.28 3.47
CA THR A 106 -11.65 7.53 3.30
C THR A 106 -11.02 7.70 1.92
N ASN A 107 -11.28 6.79 0.99
CA ASN A 107 -10.84 6.87 -0.40
C ASN A 107 -11.77 7.75 -1.26
N THR A 108 -12.41 8.76 -0.70
CA THR A 108 -13.35 9.69 -1.35
C THR A 108 -12.78 11.10 -1.43
N LEU A 109 -13.31 11.92 -2.34
CA LEU A 109 -12.91 13.32 -2.48
C LEU A 109 -13.15 14.10 -1.19
N GLU A 110 -14.30 13.88 -0.56
CA GLU A 110 -14.72 14.57 0.66
C GLU A 110 -13.78 14.24 1.81
N ALA A 111 -13.41 12.96 1.94
CA ALA A 111 -12.48 12.52 2.99
C ALA A 111 -11.08 13.13 2.79
N HIS A 112 -10.60 13.21 1.54
CA HIS A 112 -9.31 13.83 1.25
C HIS A 112 -9.31 15.35 1.47
N LYS A 113 -10.37 16.05 1.11
CA LYS A 113 -10.53 17.48 1.43
C LYS A 113 -10.52 17.72 2.94
N SER A 114 -11.37 17.00 3.66
CA SER A 114 -11.42 17.09 5.13
C SER A 114 -10.09 16.72 5.80
N PHE A 115 -9.37 15.76 5.24
CA PHE A 115 -8.04 15.38 5.74
C PHE A 115 -7.03 16.52 5.54
N GLN A 116 -7.01 17.18 4.38
CA GLN A 116 -6.11 18.31 4.11
C GLN A 116 -6.40 19.50 5.01
N GLU A 117 -7.68 19.87 5.16
CA GLU A 117 -8.10 20.92 6.08
C GLU A 117 -7.69 20.63 7.52
N ASN A 118 -7.86 19.40 7.98
CA ASN A 118 -7.47 18.99 9.33
C ASN A 118 -5.95 18.94 9.54
N LEU A 119 -5.15 18.68 8.49
CA LEU A 119 -3.69 18.75 8.61
C LEU A 119 -3.22 20.18 8.94
N GLU A 120 -3.84 21.18 8.36
CA GLU A 120 -3.54 22.60 8.64
C GLU A 120 -3.92 22.97 10.08
N LEU A 121 -4.95 22.33 10.63
CA LEU A 121 -5.42 22.55 12.00
C LEU A 121 -4.74 21.65 13.05
N GLY A 122 -3.73 20.84 12.64
CA GLY A 122 -3.01 19.91 13.53
C GLY A 122 -3.86 18.77 14.05
N GLY A 123 -4.97 18.46 13.41
CA GLY A 123 -5.95 17.60 13.98
C GLY A 123 -6.33 16.34 13.22
N PRO A 124 -7.20 15.56 13.75
CA PRO A 124 -7.13 14.10 13.71
C PRO A 124 -8.28 13.49 12.94
N SER A 125 -8.00 12.94 11.80
CA SER A 125 -8.82 11.88 11.19
C SER A 125 -8.87 10.60 12.04
N LEU A 126 -8.18 10.58 13.17
CA LEU A 126 -8.06 9.42 14.06
C LEU A 126 -9.32 9.12 14.87
N LEU A 127 -10.33 10.01 14.85
CA LEU A 127 -11.61 9.80 15.53
C LEU A 127 -12.59 8.93 14.72
N LYS A 128 -12.25 8.56 13.48
CA LYS A 128 -13.07 7.62 12.70
C LYS A 128 -12.78 6.19 13.12
N PRO A 129 -13.77 5.28 13.02
CA PRO A 129 -13.52 3.86 13.17
C PRO A 129 -12.35 3.43 12.31
N ASN A 130 -11.45 2.65 12.88
CA ASN A 130 -10.26 2.17 12.18
C ASN A 130 -10.10 0.66 12.34
N VAL A 131 -9.34 0.06 11.43
CA VAL A 131 -9.06 -1.39 11.41
C VAL A 131 -7.55 -1.58 11.36
N LYS A 132 -7.03 -2.41 12.24
CA LYS A 132 -5.62 -2.82 12.22
C LYS A 132 -5.44 -4.14 11.50
N ALA A 133 -4.48 -4.22 10.60
CA ALA A 133 -4.12 -5.44 9.88
C ALA A 133 -3.26 -6.36 10.76
N LEU A 134 -3.91 -7.14 11.62
CA LEU A 134 -3.27 -8.24 12.34
C LEU A 134 -3.25 -9.44 11.38
N LEU A 135 -2.08 -9.81 10.89
CA LEU A 135 -1.92 -10.76 9.80
C LEU A 135 -1.10 -11.96 10.25
N LYS A 136 -1.45 -13.14 9.76
CA LYS A 136 -0.58 -14.31 9.81
C LYS A 136 0.40 -14.30 8.65
N THR A 137 1.49 -15.03 8.78
CA THR A 137 2.46 -15.23 7.69
C THR A 137 1.74 -15.69 6.42
N GLY A 138 1.93 -14.96 5.33
CA GLY A 138 1.27 -15.23 4.05
C GLY A 138 -0.09 -14.54 3.85
N ASP A 139 -0.71 -14.02 4.91
CA ASP A 139 -1.90 -13.20 4.78
C ASP A 139 -1.57 -11.85 4.12
N GLY A 140 -2.57 -11.24 3.49
CA GLY A 140 -2.41 -9.93 2.88
C GLY A 140 -3.57 -8.98 3.17
N SER A 141 -3.25 -7.70 3.23
CA SER A 141 -4.24 -6.62 3.17
C SER A 141 -4.22 -5.99 1.79
N ILE A 142 -5.41 -5.79 1.21
CA ILE A 142 -5.61 -5.21 -0.12
C ILE A 142 -6.46 -3.96 0.04
N PHE A 143 -6.01 -2.84 -0.49
CA PHE A 143 -6.73 -1.57 -0.33
C PHE A 143 -6.52 -0.63 -1.52
N ASP A 144 -7.47 0.26 -1.72
CA ASP A 144 -7.35 1.39 -2.63
C ASP A 144 -6.22 2.31 -2.16
N SER A 145 -5.28 2.66 -3.03
CA SER A 145 -4.13 3.50 -2.68
C SER A 145 -4.50 4.90 -2.17
N ARG A 146 -5.75 5.33 -2.38
CA ARG A 146 -6.31 6.57 -1.84
C ARG A 146 -6.82 6.44 -0.41
N LEU A 147 -6.91 5.21 0.13
CA LEU A 147 -7.39 5.00 1.50
C LEU A 147 -6.42 5.60 2.51
N LEU A 148 -6.93 6.38 3.46
CA LEU A 148 -6.11 6.92 4.54
C LEU A 148 -5.69 5.79 5.48
N HIS A 149 -4.39 5.72 5.73
CA HIS A 149 -3.80 4.68 6.58
C HIS A 149 -2.48 5.14 7.20
N CYS A 150 -1.93 4.35 8.10
CA CYS A 150 -0.58 4.55 8.62
C CYS A 150 -0.02 3.24 9.22
N GLY A 151 1.29 3.08 9.22
CA GLY A 151 1.95 2.10 10.09
C GLY A 151 1.96 2.59 11.53
N THR A 152 1.46 1.79 12.45
CA THR A 152 1.54 2.12 13.88
C THR A 152 2.96 1.87 14.41
N GLU A 153 3.26 2.33 15.62
CA GLU A 153 4.56 2.14 16.27
C GLU A 153 4.87 0.64 16.50
N ASN A 154 6.10 0.22 16.25
CA ASN A 154 6.57 -1.11 16.63
C ASN A 154 7.21 -1.02 18.04
N VAL A 155 6.45 -1.42 19.04
CA VAL A 155 6.89 -1.45 20.45
C VAL A 155 7.41 -2.83 20.86
N SER A 156 7.43 -3.79 19.94
CA SER A 156 7.99 -5.12 20.16
C SER A 156 9.51 -5.13 19.97
N GLU A 157 10.15 -6.22 20.39
CA GLU A 157 11.57 -6.48 20.13
C GLU A 157 11.81 -7.15 18.76
N THR A 158 10.74 -7.31 17.94
CA THR A 158 10.81 -8.04 16.68
C THR A 158 10.63 -7.10 15.49
N ARG A 159 11.49 -7.23 14.49
CA ARG A 159 11.34 -6.56 13.19
C ARG A 159 10.07 -7.04 12.48
N ARG A 160 9.28 -6.09 11.93
CA ARG A 160 8.16 -6.40 11.05
C ARG A 160 8.54 -6.16 9.60
N ILE A 161 8.24 -7.12 8.73
CA ILE A 161 8.49 -7.02 7.29
C ILE A 161 7.18 -7.32 6.53
N LEU A 162 6.79 -6.41 5.66
CA LEU A 162 5.69 -6.60 4.71
C LEU A 162 6.23 -6.55 3.29
N PHE A 163 5.82 -7.50 2.45
CA PHE A 163 6.04 -7.43 1.02
C PHE A 163 4.99 -6.48 0.44
N TYR A 164 5.43 -5.45 -0.26
CA TYR A 164 4.61 -4.34 -0.74
C TYR A 164 4.53 -4.35 -2.25
N ILE A 165 3.31 -4.35 -2.78
CA ILE A 165 3.04 -4.34 -4.22
C ILE A 165 1.93 -3.33 -4.49
N THR A 166 2.11 -2.44 -5.49
CA THR A 166 1.05 -1.58 -6.01
C THR A 166 0.82 -1.86 -7.48
N TYR A 167 -0.45 -2.04 -7.85
CA TYR A 167 -0.92 -2.15 -9.22
C TYR A 167 -1.78 -0.95 -9.60
N GLY A 168 -1.66 -0.50 -10.83
CA GLY A 168 -2.48 0.58 -11.38
C GLY A 168 -2.45 0.63 -12.89
N PRO A 169 -3.19 1.57 -13.52
CA PRO A 169 -3.21 1.72 -14.97
C PRO A 169 -1.85 2.13 -15.52
N LYS A 170 -1.47 1.57 -16.67
CA LYS A 170 -0.21 1.84 -17.37
C LYS A 170 0.09 3.33 -17.58
N ASN A 171 -0.94 4.09 -17.88
CA ASN A 171 -0.85 5.53 -18.18
C ASN A 171 -1.32 6.39 -17.00
N ALA A 172 -1.53 5.81 -15.81
CA ALA A 172 -1.73 6.63 -14.63
C ALA A 172 -0.48 7.49 -14.48
N GLU A 173 -0.62 8.80 -14.66
CA GLU A 173 0.38 9.72 -14.18
C GLU A 173 0.54 9.44 -12.68
N ASN A 174 1.54 8.63 -12.36
CA ASN A 174 1.88 8.37 -10.97
C ASN A 174 2.42 9.70 -10.42
N PRO A 175 1.69 10.39 -9.54
CA PRO A 175 2.17 11.63 -8.93
C PRO A 175 3.45 11.37 -8.13
N ASN A 176 3.72 10.11 -7.81
CA ASN A 176 4.93 9.64 -7.13
C ASN A 176 5.95 9.04 -8.12
N ARG A 177 6.02 9.48 -9.37
CA ARG A 177 7.07 9.04 -10.33
C ARG A 177 8.51 9.12 -9.81
N GLY A 178 8.74 9.82 -8.72
CA GLY A 178 10.01 9.79 -7.98
C GLY A 178 10.27 8.51 -7.20
N PHE A 179 9.28 7.64 -7.05
CA PHE A 179 9.35 6.40 -6.25
C PHE A 179 9.10 5.13 -7.06
N SER A 180 9.13 5.19 -8.40
CA SER A 180 9.09 3.95 -9.19
C SER A 180 10.21 3.02 -8.73
N THR A 181 9.83 1.96 -8.02
CA THR A 181 10.75 0.95 -7.50
C THR A 181 11.12 -0.08 -8.56
N ILE A 182 10.46 -0.02 -9.71
CA ILE A 182 10.68 -0.95 -10.81
C ILE A 182 11.68 -0.31 -11.79
N ARG A 183 12.84 -0.94 -11.92
CA ARG A 183 13.84 -0.66 -12.93
C ARG A 183 13.88 -1.78 -13.96
#